data_2bf74a7ba189d83ab93b335724b2cab6
#
_entry.id   2bf74a7ba189d83ab93b335724b2cab6
#
_cell.length_a   1.000
_cell.length_b   1.000
_cell.length_c   1.000
_cell.angle_alpha   90.00
_cell.angle_beta   90.00
_cell.angle_gamma   90.00
#
_symmetry.space_group_name_H-M   'P 1'
#
loop_
_entity.id
_entity.type
_entity.pdbx_description
1 polymer ?
#
loop_
_entity_poly.entity_id
_entity_poly.type
_entity_poly.pdbx_seq_one_letter_code
_entity_poly.pdbx_strand_id
1 'polypeptide(L)' 'METRSFSIPNISCDHCVMTIKNELNELDGVLKVEGDPDTKEITVDWDAPATLEKIKSALRDIDYPATD' A
#
# COMPACT_ATOMS: atom_id res chain seq x y z
N MET A 1 -9.07 13.01 -5.26
CA MET A 1 -8.26 12.37 -4.20
C MET A 1 -9.01 11.18 -3.64
N GLU A 2 -8.35 10.04 -3.54
CA GLU A 2 -8.95 8.81 -3.09
C GLU A 2 -8.23 8.30 -1.86
N THR A 3 -8.97 7.65 -0.98
CA THR A 3 -8.43 6.99 0.20
C THR A 3 -8.98 5.58 0.27
N ARG A 4 -8.11 4.60 0.49
CA ARG A 4 -8.56 3.22 0.58
C ARG A 4 -7.66 2.41 1.51
N SER A 5 -8.26 1.48 2.23
CA SER A 5 -7.54 0.54 3.06
C SER A 5 -7.48 -0.82 2.38
N PHE A 6 -6.32 -1.46 2.49
CA PHE A 6 -6.08 -2.78 1.91
C PHE A 6 -5.69 -3.75 3.01
N SER A 7 -6.24 -4.94 2.97
CA SER A 7 -5.82 -6.01 3.86
C SER A 7 -4.69 -6.79 3.21
N ILE A 8 -3.55 -6.87 3.89
CA ILE A 8 -2.35 -7.52 3.36
C ILE A 8 -1.87 -8.57 4.36
N PRO A 9 -2.31 -9.82 4.18
CA PRO A 9 -2.01 -10.87 5.17
C PRO A 9 -0.53 -11.21 5.31
N ASN A 10 0.29 -10.84 4.33
CA ASN A 10 1.73 -11.10 4.39
C ASN A 10 2.50 -10.17 5.32
N ILE A 11 1.85 -9.12 5.81
CA ILE A 11 2.48 -8.23 6.79
C ILE A 11 2.68 -9.00 8.09
N SER A 12 3.91 -9.02 8.58
CA SER A 12 4.24 -9.71 9.82
C SER A 12 4.97 -8.83 10.84
N CYS A 13 5.46 -7.67 10.40
CA CYS A 13 6.20 -6.76 11.29
C CYS A 13 6.26 -5.35 10.68
N ASP A 14 6.81 -4.42 11.46
CA ASP A 14 6.98 -3.03 11.02
C ASP A 14 7.83 -2.92 9.75
N HIS A 15 8.77 -3.81 9.57
CA HIS A 15 9.65 -3.82 8.40
C HIS A 15 8.84 -3.98 7.12
N CYS A 16 7.85 -4.86 7.15
CA CYS A 16 6.96 -5.08 6.00
C CYS A 16 6.18 -3.80 5.67
N VAL A 17 5.67 -3.12 6.70
CA VAL A 17 4.97 -1.86 6.52
C VAL A 17 5.87 -0.82 5.88
N MET A 18 7.11 -0.71 6.34
CA MET A 18 8.08 0.24 5.78
C MET A 18 8.38 -0.05 4.32
N THR A 19 8.56 -1.31 3.98
CA THR A 19 8.81 -1.72 2.59
C THR A 19 7.65 -1.30 1.69
N ILE A 20 6.42 -1.54 2.14
CA ILE A 20 5.22 -1.16 1.40
C ILE A 20 5.14 0.36 1.24
N LYS A 21 5.38 1.09 2.32
CA LYS A 21 5.33 2.55 2.30
C LYS A 21 6.34 3.11 1.30
N ASN A 22 7.56 2.61 1.35
CA ASN A 22 8.61 3.08 0.44
C ASN A 22 8.25 2.81 -1.02
N GLU A 23 7.74 1.64 -1.30
CA GLU A 23 7.37 1.26 -2.66
C GLU A 23 6.22 2.11 -3.19
N LEU A 24 5.17 2.27 -2.40
CA LEU A 24 4.00 3.02 -2.82
C LEU A 24 4.29 4.52 -2.93
N ASN A 25 5.15 5.06 -2.07
CA ASN A 25 5.53 6.47 -2.14
C ASN A 25 6.31 6.82 -3.41
N GLU A 26 6.87 5.84 -4.08
CA GLU A 26 7.55 6.06 -5.36
C GLU A 26 6.59 6.22 -6.54
N LEU A 27 5.34 5.86 -6.35
CA LEU A 27 4.33 6.01 -7.40
C LEU A 27 3.88 7.46 -7.51
N ASP A 28 3.80 7.95 -8.75
CA ASP A 28 3.28 9.29 -9.00
C ASP A 28 1.82 9.37 -8.61
N GLY A 29 1.48 10.37 -7.80
CA GLY A 29 0.10 10.57 -7.37
C GLY A 29 -0.22 10.00 -6.00
N VAL A 30 0.65 9.20 -5.43
CA VAL A 30 0.46 8.72 -4.06
C VAL A 30 0.85 9.85 -3.11
N LEU A 31 -0.10 10.23 -2.25
CA LEU A 31 0.07 11.36 -1.33
C LEU A 31 0.53 10.89 0.05
N LYS A 32 -0.04 9.79 0.53
CA LYS A 32 0.26 9.31 1.87
C LYS A 32 0.03 7.80 1.93
N VAL A 33 0.90 7.12 2.67
CA VAL A 33 0.75 5.69 2.94
C VAL A 33 0.93 5.47 4.42
N GLU A 34 -0.02 4.78 5.03
CA GLU A 34 0.09 4.39 6.42
C GLU A 34 -0.19 2.89 6.53
N GLY A 35 0.41 2.26 7.53
CA GLY A 35 0.23 0.83 7.73
C GLY A 35 0.18 0.48 9.20
N ASP A 36 -0.51 -0.61 9.48
CA ASP A 36 -0.64 -1.13 10.84
C ASP A 36 -0.29 -2.62 10.80
N PRO A 37 0.85 -3.02 11.39
CA PRO A 37 1.24 -4.43 11.37
C PRO A 37 0.37 -5.32 12.26
N ASP A 38 -0.33 -4.74 13.24
CA ASP A 38 -1.21 -5.50 14.11
C ASP A 38 -2.46 -5.96 13.38
N THR A 39 -3.05 -5.09 12.57
CA THR A 39 -4.24 -5.40 11.79
C THR A 39 -3.91 -5.89 10.39
N LYS A 40 -2.64 -5.76 9.98
CA LYS A 40 -2.16 -6.13 8.65
C LYS A 40 -2.86 -5.36 7.55
N GLU A 41 -3.12 -4.07 7.82
CA GLU A 41 -3.80 -3.19 6.89
C GLU A 41 -2.91 -2.03 6.47
N ILE A 42 -3.07 -1.61 5.22
CA ILE A 42 -2.39 -0.44 4.67
C ILE A 42 -3.46 0.53 4.18
N THR A 43 -3.33 1.78 4.56
CA THR A 43 -4.22 2.84 4.07
C THR A 43 -3.41 3.75 3.14
N VAL A 44 -3.94 3.99 1.95
CA VAL A 44 -3.26 4.78 0.93
C VAL A 44 -4.17 5.92 0.49
N ASP A 45 -3.60 7.13 0.47
CA ASP A 45 -4.24 8.30 -0.11
C ASP A 45 -3.54 8.60 -1.43
N TRP A 46 -4.30 8.74 -2.51
CA TRP A 46 -3.70 9.02 -3.82
C TRP A 46 -4.61 9.92 -4.65
N ASP A 47 -4.01 10.47 -5.71
CA ASP A 47 -4.70 11.28 -6.69
C ASP A 47 -4.14 10.91 -8.07
N ALA A 48 -4.76 11.44 -9.13
CA ALA A 48 -4.22 11.19 -10.46
C ALA A 48 -2.75 11.66 -10.54
N PRO A 49 -1.86 10.95 -11.24
CA PRO A 49 -2.12 9.84 -12.15
C PRO A 49 -2.12 8.44 -11.50
N ALA A 50 -2.01 8.35 -10.17
CA ALA A 50 -2.08 7.06 -9.50
C ALA A 50 -3.48 6.47 -9.61
N THR A 51 -3.56 5.14 -9.68
CA THR A 51 -4.81 4.42 -9.74
C THR A 51 -4.79 3.25 -8.78
N LEU A 52 -5.96 2.74 -8.44
CA LEU A 52 -6.08 1.57 -7.59
C LEU A 52 -5.32 0.38 -8.18
N GLU A 53 -5.41 0.19 -9.48
CA GLU A 53 -4.72 -0.91 -10.16
C GLU A 53 -3.21 -0.81 -10.05
N LYS A 54 -2.67 0.40 -10.19
CA LYS A 54 -1.23 0.63 -10.06
C LYS A 54 -0.75 0.31 -8.64
N ILE A 55 -1.52 0.72 -7.65
CA ILE A 55 -1.20 0.46 -6.25
C ILE A 55 -1.20 -1.04 -5.97
N LYS A 56 -2.23 -1.74 -6.40
CA LYS A 56 -2.32 -3.19 -6.22
C LYS A 56 -1.20 -3.93 -6.95
N SER A 57 -0.85 -3.47 -8.14
CA SER A 57 0.23 -4.06 -8.93
C SER A 57 1.57 -3.90 -8.20
N ALA A 58 1.83 -2.71 -7.65
CA ALA A 58 3.05 -2.46 -6.89
C ALA A 58 3.13 -3.37 -5.66
N LEU A 59 2.01 -3.56 -4.97
CA LEU A 59 1.96 -4.45 -3.82
C LEU A 59 2.30 -5.90 -4.20
N ARG A 60 1.78 -6.38 -5.32
CA ARG A 60 2.10 -7.72 -5.80
C ARG A 60 3.56 -7.87 -6.18
N ASP A 61 4.14 -6.83 -6.75
CA ASP A 61 5.54 -6.84 -7.19
C ASP A 61 6.52 -7.03 -6.02
N ILE A 62 6.13 -6.62 -4.83
CA ILE A 62 6.97 -6.76 -3.63
C ILE A 62 6.49 -7.89 -2.72
N ASP A 63 5.65 -8.80 -3.24
CA ASP A 63 5.15 -9.97 -2.52
C ASP A 63 4.22 -9.63 -1.35
N TYR A 64 3.53 -8.51 -1.43
CA TYR A 64 2.52 -8.12 -0.44
C TYR A 64 1.17 -7.87 -1.11
N PRO A 65 0.59 -8.88 -1.76
CA PRO A 65 -0.67 -8.67 -2.47
C PRO A 65 -1.81 -8.35 -1.51
N ALA A 66 -2.62 -7.38 -1.90
CA ALA A 66 -3.83 -7.05 -1.15
C ALA A 66 -4.91 -8.08 -1.44
N THR A 67 -5.72 -8.39 -0.42
CA THR A 67 -6.80 -9.38 -0.56
C THR A 67 -8.12 -8.75 -1.00
N ASP A 68 -8.16 -7.44 -1.10
CA ASP A 68 -9.36 -6.72 -1.58
C ASP A 68 -9.53 -6.85 -3.07
#